data_b50bc93cfcdd940a826fff6bd8e7468c
#
_entry.id   b50bc93cfcdd940a826fff6bd8e7468c
#
_cell.length_a   1.000
_cell.length_b   1.000
_cell.length_c   1.000
_cell.angle_alpha   90.00
_cell.angle_beta   90.00
_cell.angle_gamma   90.00
#
_symmetry.space_group_name_H-M   'P 1'
#
loop_
_entity.id
_entity.type
_entity.pdbx_description
1 polymer ?
#
loop_
_entity_poly.entity_id
_entity_poly.type
_entity_poly.pdbx_seq_one_letter_code
_entity_poly.pdbx_strand_id
1 'polypeptide(L)'
;MTTRAEVQPQWAMPERSESPWMRALRAILRKKIAVVCIAVIIVLYGAGAYTMLDAFGIDIGLQDPTQSNLSQRRSIRAVDGAPETLGAFTQRLDVKIATIAQLNPEIVDEYGPLTTETILPARTELVLSEDETLQGPSSRHWFGTDRNGRDAFARAMFSLRTTLIISVISVLFGNLFLGLGLGLLAGYRGGLVDQIIMRIGDVMLAMPGLLFLIVIVAVFRDQWEEWFRTIEDATGMGWLIAQGVDDYVLIVFATSLVGWAGSARFYRAQVLALRESDYILAAETIGARTPRVLIRHLFPGILPWFIVGFSASLGEIAGAEVVLTWLGIGITPPTPSFGIMVENAGGRTTFLLYPWLLLAPFFFLLALMLAFNLLGDAINDVLNPRGR
;
A
#
# COMPACT_ATOMS: atom_id res chain seq x y z
N MET A 1 -10.34 -71.54 -1.25
CA MET A 1 -11.06 -70.30 -1.64
C MET A 1 -10.00 -69.31 -2.08
N THR A 2 -9.74 -69.24 -3.38
CA THR A 2 -8.76 -68.37 -4.01
C THR A 2 -9.49 -67.09 -4.45
N THR A 3 -9.16 -65.97 -3.78
CA THR A 3 -9.64 -64.63 -4.11
C THR A 3 -9.09 -64.25 -5.51
N ARG A 4 -9.97 -64.17 -6.51
CA ARG A 4 -9.65 -63.58 -7.80
C ARG A 4 -9.30 -62.10 -7.61
N ALA A 5 -8.03 -61.73 -7.85
CA ALA A 5 -7.68 -60.35 -8.06
C ALA A 5 -8.39 -59.86 -9.35
N GLU A 6 -9.27 -58.87 -9.20
CA GLU A 6 -9.86 -58.17 -10.34
C GLU A 6 -8.73 -57.40 -11.05
N VAL A 7 -8.34 -57.95 -12.25
CA VAL A 7 -7.44 -57.23 -13.17
C VAL A 7 -8.24 -56.10 -13.78
N GLN A 8 -7.99 -54.88 -13.37
CA GLN A 8 -8.55 -53.69 -14.00
C GLN A 8 -8.11 -53.67 -15.48
N PRO A 9 -9.02 -53.44 -16.40
CA PRO A 9 -8.71 -53.48 -17.85
C PRO A 9 -7.73 -52.34 -18.19
N GLN A 10 -6.64 -52.64 -18.90
CA GLN A 10 -5.56 -51.74 -19.33
C GLN A 10 -6.04 -50.54 -20.21
N TRP A 11 -7.31 -50.49 -20.60
CA TRP A 11 -7.91 -49.41 -21.37
C TRP A 11 -8.77 -48.45 -20.55
N ALA A 12 -8.87 -48.64 -19.22
CA ALA A 12 -9.51 -47.62 -18.37
C ALA A 12 -8.72 -46.32 -18.53
N MET A 13 -9.32 -45.38 -19.26
CA MET A 13 -8.75 -44.03 -19.36
C MET A 13 -8.42 -43.55 -17.94
N PRO A 14 -7.18 -43.09 -17.70
CA PRO A 14 -6.88 -42.52 -16.40
C PRO A 14 -7.89 -41.42 -16.13
N GLU A 15 -8.57 -41.53 -14.98
CA GLU A 15 -9.43 -40.44 -14.48
C GLU A 15 -8.73 -39.11 -14.78
N ARG A 16 -9.45 -38.16 -15.38
CA ARG A 16 -8.90 -36.86 -15.78
C ARG A 16 -8.03 -36.34 -14.66
N SER A 17 -6.72 -36.46 -14.81
CA SER A 17 -5.78 -36.01 -13.80
C SER A 17 -6.04 -34.53 -13.58
N GLU A 18 -6.43 -34.19 -12.36
CA GLU A 18 -6.62 -32.79 -11.99
C GLU A 18 -5.41 -31.98 -12.45
N SER A 19 -5.68 -30.79 -13.00
CA SER A 19 -4.60 -29.93 -13.49
C SER A 19 -3.58 -29.71 -12.36
N PRO A 20 -2.27 -29.67 -12.67
CA PRO A 20 -1.22 -29.44 -11.67
C PRO A 20 -1.50 -28.24 -10.76
N TRP A 21 -2.18 -27.24 -11.31
CA TRP A 21 -2.61 -26.01 -10.62
C TRP A 21 -3.65 -26.26 -9.53
N MET A 22 -4.64 -27.07 -9.84
CA MET A 22 -5.71 -27.40 -8.89
C MET A 22 -5.14 -28.17 -7.69
N ARG A 23 -4.16 -29.04 -7.95
CA ARG A 23 -3.43 -29.78 -6.90
C ARG A 23 -2.59 -28.86 -6.03
N ALA A 24 -1.84 -27.93 -6.64
CA ALA A 24 -1.05 -26.92 -5.91
C ALA A 24 -1.96 -26.01 -5.06
N LEU A 25 -3.04 -25.49 -5.63
CA LEU A 25 -4.00 -24.65 -4.92
C LEU A 25 -4.63 -25.37 -3.72
N ARG A 26 -5.08 -26.62 -3.90
CA ARG A 26 -5.62 -27.42 -2.80
C ARG A 26 -4.56 -27.69 -1.71
N ALA A 27 -3.31 -27.90 -2.10
CA ALA A 27 -2.23 -28.13 -1.14
C ALA A 27 -1.92 -26.85 -0.33
N ILE A 28 -1.96 -25.67 -0.95
CA ILE A 28 -1.84 -24.36 -0.29
C ILE A 28 -3.00 -24.14 0.69
N LEU A 29 -4.24 -24.36 0.23
CA LEU A 29 -5.45 -24.19 1.05
C LEU A 29 -5.57 -25.21 2.22
N ARG A 30 -4.83 -26.32 2.19
CA ARG A 30 -4.73 -27.24 3.34
C ARG A 30 -3.80 -26.73 4.44
N LYS A 31 -2.89 -25.79 4.15
CA LYS A 31 -2.01 -25.19 5.16
C LYS A 31 -2.74 -24.07 5.89
N LYS A 32 -2.99 -24.25 7.19
CA LYS A 32 -3.69 -23.28 8.04
C LYS A 32 -3.07 -21.88 7.99
N ILE A 33 -1.73 -21.80 8.00
CA ILE A 33 -0.98 -20.53 7.91
C ILE A 33 -1.28 -19.84 6.59
N ALA A 34 -1.24 -20.55 5.45
CA ALA A 34 -1.54 -19.97 4.16
C ALA A 34 -2.96 -19.40 4.07
N VAL A 35 -3.94 -20.14 4.62
CA VAL A 35 -5.34 -19.69 4.66
C VAL A 35 -5.49 -18.42 5.50
N VAL A 36 -4.84 -18.34 6.66
CA VAL A 36 -4.85 -17.14 7.51
C VAL A 36 -4.21 -15.97 6.78
N CYS A 37 -3.04 -16.17 6.13
CA CYS A 37 -2.37 -15.12 5.37
C CYS A 37 -3.24 -14.61 4.19
N ILE A 38 -3.84 -15.53 3.44
CA ILE A 38 -4.77 -15.17 2.34
C ILE A 38 -5.96 -14.38 2.89
N ALA A 39 -6.54 -14.80 4.02
CA ALA A 39 -7.65 -14.09 4.63
C ALA A 39 -7.24 -12.67 5.06
N VAL A 40 -6.07 -12.50 5.70
CA VAL A 40 -5.53 -11.18 6.08
C VAL A 40 -5.33 -10.30 4.85
N ILE A 41 -4.72 -10.83 3.79
CA ILE A 41 -4.49 -10.07 2.54
C ILE A 41 -5.82 -9.66 1.90
N ILE A 42 -6.80 -10.57 1.82
CA ILE A 42 -8.12 -10.28 1.27
C ILE A 42 -8.83 -9.21 2.09
N VAL A 43 -8.76 -9.27 3.42
CA VAL A 43 -9.37 -8.26 4.29
C VAL A 43 -8.69 -6.90 4.12
N LEU A 44 -7.35 -6.84 4.17
CA LEU A 44 -6.62 -5.57 4.07
C LEU A 44 -6.71 -4.96 2.68
N TYR A 45 -6.47 -5.74 1.63
CA TYR A 45 -6.59 -5.22 0.26
C TYR A 45 -8.04 -5.02 -0.16
N GLY A 46 -8.96 -5.83 0.36
CA GLY A 46 -10.39 -5.63 0.20
C GLY A 46 -10.86 -4.33 0.83
N ALA A 47 -10.36 -3.99 2.03
CA ALA A 47 -10.61 -2.69 2.65
C ALA A 47 -10.03 -1.53 1.82
N GLY A 48 -8.81 -1.66 1.33
CA GLY A 48 -8.22 -0.67 0.41
C GLY A 48 -9.01 -0.54 -0.90
N ALA A 49 -9.45 -1.65 -1.49
CA ALA A 49 -10.30 -1.64 -2.68
C ALA A 49 -11.69 -1.05 -2.41
N TYR A 50 -12.26 -1.28 -1.22
CA TYR A 50 -13.52 -0.67 -0.80
C TYR A 50 -13.42 0.86 -0.78
N THR A 51 -12.30 1.42 -0.33
CA THR A 51 -12.10 2.88 -0.35
C THR A 51 -11.96 3.46 -1.76
N MET A 52 -11.76 2.63 -2.82
CA MET A 52 -11.79 3.11 -4.20
C MET A 52 -13.20 3.52 -4.63
N LEU A 53 -14.25 3.01 -3.99
CA LEU A 53 -15.63 3.39 -4.29
C LEU A 53 -15.89 4.87 -4.01
N ASP A 54 -15.19 5.45 -3.03
CA ASP A 54 -15.24 6.88 -2.73
C ASP A 54 -14.80 7.74 -3.94
N ALA A 55 -13.78 7.29 -4.68
CA ALA A 55 -13.32 7.97 -5.89
C ALA A 55 -14.40 8.01 -7.01
N PHE A 56 -15.39 7.11 -6.96
CA PHE A 56 -16.55 7.10 -7.85
C PHE A 56 -17.77 7.83 -7.28
N GLY A 57 -17.61 8.56 -6.15
CA GLY A 57 -18.68 9.32 -5.50
C GLY A 57 -19.68 8.45 -4.71
N ILE A 58 -19.32 7.23 -4.35
CA ILE A 58 -20.13 6.35 -3.52
C ILE A 58 -19.74 6.58 -2.06
N ASP A 59 -20.69 7.07 -1.26
CA ASP A 59 -20.48 7.24 0.19
C ASP A 59 -20.24 5.87 0.85
N ILE A 60 -19.05 5.69 1.38
CA ILE A 60 -18.60 4.45 2.04
C ILE A 60 -18.76 4.51 3.56
N GLY A 61 -19.31 5.61 4.11
CA GLY A 61 -19.51 5.79 5.55
C GLY A 61 -18.23 5.96 6.36
N LEU A 62 -17.08 6.13 5.71
CA LEU A 62 -15.82 6.51 6.35
C LEU A 62 -15.67 8.04 6.30
N GLN A 63 -15.03 8.60 7.31
CA GLN A 63 -14.70 10.04 7.29
C GLN A 63 -13.70 10.31 6.15
N ASP A 64 -13.89 11.43 5.46
CA ASP A 64 -12.95 11.88 4.45
C ASP A 64 -11.54 12.03 5.08
N PRO A 65 -10.53 11.28 4.62
CA PRO A 65 -9.20 11.28 5.22
C PRO A 65 -8.46 12.62 5.05
N THR A 66 -8.97 13.51 4.20
CA THR A 66 -8.39 14.83 3.93
C THR A 66 -9.05 15.93 4.78
N GLN A 67 -10.28 15.73 5.21
CA GLN A 67 -10.99 16.70 6.04
C GLN A 67 -10.40 16.74 7.45
N SER A 68 -9.90 17.91 7.83
CA SER A 68 -9.52 18.17 9.20
C SER A 68 -10.78 18.51 10.00
N ASN A 69 -11.08 17.72 11.02
CA ASN A 69 -12.16 18.01 11.96
C ASN A 69 -11.73 19.07 13.01
N LEU A 70 -11.04 20.11 12.57
CA LEU A 70 -10.53 21.16 13.45
C LEU A 70 -11.63 21.95 14.13
N SER A 71 -12.89 21.79 13.72
CA SER A 71 -13.99 22.51 14.37
C SER A 71 -15.34 21.81 14.18
N GLN A 72 -15.68 20.89 15.06
CA GLN A 72 -17.10 20.70 15.32
C GLN A 72 -17.58 21.86 16.21
N ARG A 73 -18.34 22.76 15.60
CA ARG A 73 -18.95 23.86 16.34
C ARG A 73 -19.99 23.27 17.30
N ARG A 74 -19.75 23.42 18.59
CA ARG A 74 -20.69 23.07 19.64
C ARG A 74 -21.17 24.36 20.27
N SER A 75 -22.45 24.65 20.14
CA SER A 75 -23.05 25.76 20.92
C SER A 75 -23.17 25.30 22.37
N ILE A 76 -22.46 25.94 23.25
CA ILE A 76 -22.59 25.73 24.71
C ILE A 76 -23.17 27.01 25.30
N ARG A 77 -24.21 26.86 26.13
CA ARG A 77 -24.69 27.97 26.95
C ARG A 77 -23.60 28.34 27.93
N ALA A 78 -23.14 29.58 27.87
CA ALA A 78 -22.07 30.05 28.73
C ALA A 78 -22.44 30.01 30.19
N VAL A 79 -23.74 30.18 30.53
CA VAL A 79 -24.18 30.44 31.90
C VAL A 79 -25.51 29.78 32.23
N ASP A 80 -25.48 28.82 33.14
CA ASP A 80 -26.67 28.26 33.76
C ASP A 80 -27.19 29.17 34.86
N GLY A 81 -27.68 30.35 34.49
CA GLY A 81 -28.51 31.17 35.35
C GLY A 81 -27.85 32.37 36.05
N ALA A 82 -26.56 32.62 35.99
CA ALA A 82 -25.89 33.81 36.53
C ALA A 82 -24.87 34.40 35.55
N PRO A 83 -24.67 35.73 35.50
CA PRO A 83 -23.61 36.35 34.71
C PRO A 83 -22.22 35.85 35.16
N GLU A 84 -21.35 35.48 34.21
CA GLU A 84 -20.03 34.99 34.49
C GLU A 84 -18.98 35.81 33.71
N THR A 85 -17.78 36.02 34.29
CA THR A 85 -16.70 36.67 33.56
C THR A 85 -16.13 35.70 32.52
N LEU A 86 -15.75 36.22 31.35
CA LEU A 86 -15.14 35.42 30.28
C LEU A 86 -13.85 34.70 30.73
N GLY A 87 -13.13 35.32 31.69
CA GLY A 87 -11.94 34.69 32.29
C GLY A 87 -12.28 33.44 33.11
N ALA A 88 -13.33 33.48 33.95
CA ALA A 88 -13.79 32.31 34.70
C ALA A 88 -14.31 31.21 33.76
N PHE A 89 -15.07 31.61 32.75
CA PHE A 89 -15.61 30.70 31.73
C PHE A 89 -14.49 29.98 30.95
N THR A 90 -13.48 30.72 30.47
CA THR A 90 -12.34 30.16 29.72
C THR A 90 -11.49 29.23 30.57
N GLN A 91 -11.28 29.56 31.85
CA GLN A 91 -10.54 28.71 32.79
C GLN A 91 -11.30 27.42 33.11
N ARG A 92 -12.64 27.49 33.25
CA ARG A 92 -13.49 26.32 33.51
C ARG A 92 -13.50 25.33 32.34
N LEU A 93 -13.47 25.82 31.10
CA LEU A 93 -13.60 25.01 29.89
C LEU A 93 -12.28 24.78 29.12
N ASP A 94 -11.18 25.34 29.65
CA ASP A 94 -9.83 25.28 29.02
C ASP A 94 -9.81 25.78 27.56
N VAL A 95 -10.57 26.86 27.30
CA VAL A 95 -10.71 27.45 25.95
C VAL A 95 -10.05 28.83 25.93
N LYS A 96 -9.32 29.15 24.85
CA LYS A 96 -8.66 30.46 24.69
C LYS A 96 -9.68 31.53 24.27
N ILE A 97 -9.60 32.74 24.86
CA ILE A 97 -10.44 33.89 24.50
C ILE A 97 -10.37 34.21 23.00
N ALA A 98 -9.15 34.11 22.40
CA ALA A 98 -8.97 34.33 20.96
C ALA A 98 -9.80 33.35 20.10
N THR A 99 -9.97 32.12 20.54
CA THR A 99 -10.79 31.10 19.86
C THR A 99 -12.26 31.44 19.94
N ILE A 100 -12.71 31.89 21.12
CA ILE A 100 -14.10 32.34 21.32
C ILE A 100 -14.40 33.54 20.44
N ALA A 101 -13.51 34.53 20.38
CA ALA A 101 -13.67 35.70 19.53
C ALA A 101 -13.73 35.37 18.03
N GLN A 102 -12.92 34.43 17.57
CA GLN A 102 -12.94 34.01 16.17
C GLN A 102 -14.24 33.26 15.79
N LEU A 103 -14.77 32.46 16.69
CA LEU A 103 -15.95 31.65 16.42
C LEU A 103 -17.26 32.41 16.63
N ASN A 104 -17.23 33.51 17.39
CA ASN A 104 -18.43 34.30 17.75
C ASN A 104 -18.18 35.80 17.41
N PRO A 105 -18.07 36.15 16.13
CA PRO A 105 -17.84 37.55 15.73
C PRO A 105 -18.97 38.49 16.23
N GLU A 106 -20.21 38.02 16.32
CA GLU A 106 -21.35 38.79 16.81
C GLU A 106 -21.15 39.30 18.25
N ILE A 107 -20.50 38.46 19.10
CA ILE A 107 -20.22 38.85 20.48
C ILE A 107 -19.07 39.88 20.52
N VAL A 108 -18.13 39.80 19.61
CA VAL A 108 -17.03 40.77 19.48
C VAL A 108 -17.60 42.14 19.02
N ASP A 109 -18.57 42.13 18.14
CA ASP A 109 -19.25 43.33 17.66
C ASP A 109 -20.10 43.99 18.77
N GLU A 110 -20.71 43.17 19.65
CA GLU A 110 -21.56 43.65 20.75
C GLU A 110 -20.75 44.17 21.95
N TYR A 111 -19.69 43.46 22.38
CA TYR A 111 -18.93 43.76 23.59
C TYR A 111 -17.53 44.38 23.32
N GLY A 112 -17.16 44.54 22.05
CA GLY A 112 -15.82 44.98 21.67
C GLY A 112 -14.75 43.91 21.90
N PRO A 113 -13.46 44.30 22.03
CA PRO A 113 -12.37 43.33 22.24
C PRO A 113 -12.61 42.49 23.50
N LEU A 114 -12.76 41.20 23.37
CA LEU A 114 -13.00 40.30 24.51
C LEU A 114 -11.76 40.21 25.42
N THR A 115 -12.01 40.47 26.71
CA THR A 115 -11.01 40.38 27.77
C THR A 115 -11.42 39.40 28.85
N THR A 116 -10.52 39.06 29.78
CA THR A 116 -10.85 38.19 30.93
C THR A 116 -11.92 38.78 31.84
N GLU A 117 -12.09 40.11 31.83
CA GLU A 117 -13.07 40.86 32.64
C GLU A 117 -14.41 41.05 31.93
N THR A 118 -14.53 40.68 30.65
CA THR A 118 -15.80 40.77 29.91
C THR A 118 -16.84 39.89 30.61
N ILE A 119 -17.95 40.51 31.04
CA ILE A 119 -19.06 39.81 31.71
C ILE A 119 -20.03 39.31 30.65
N LEU A 120 -20.21 38.02 30.60
CA LEU A 120 -21.20 37.37 29.73
C LEU A 120 -22.55 37.32 30.48
N PRO A 121 -23.63 37.84 29.89
CA PRO A 121 -24.94 37.78 30.51
C PRO A 121 -25.44 36.34 30.59
N ALA A 122 -26.35 36.12 31.55
CA ALA A 122 -27.02 34.83 31.68
C ALA A 122 -27.68 34.40 30.34
N ARG A 123 -27.55 33.16 29.98
CA ARG A 123 -28.07 32.56 28.73
C ARG A 123 -27.36 32.99 27.45
N THR A 124 -26.12 33.54 27.53
CA THR A 124 -25.31 33.77 26.33
C THR A 124 -24.91 32.42 25.71
N GLU A 125 -25.24 32.23 24.44
CA GLU A 125 -24.82 31.06 23.67
C GLU A 125 -23.48 31.35 23.00
N LEU A 126 -22.46 30.58 23.34
CA LEU A 126 -21.14 30.66 22.71
C LEU A 126 -20.92 29.42 21.82
N VAL A 127 -20.38 29.66 20.67
CA VAL A 127 -19.88 28.57 19.80
C VAL A 127 -18.46 28.25 20.23
N LEU A 128 -18.27 27.04 20.70
CA LEU A 128 -16.93 26.54 21.05
C LEU A 128 -16.53 25.47 20.01
N SER A 129 -15.29 25.52 19.56
CA SER A 129 -14.71 24.39 18.84
C SER A 129 -14.21 23.39 19.86
N GLU A 130 -14.66 22.16 19.79
CA GLU A 130 -13.89 21.06 20.34
C GLU A 130 -12.67 20.87 19.42
N ASP A 131 -11.48 21.06 19.96
CA ASP A 131 -10.26 20.71 19.28
C ASP A 131 -10.18 19.17 19.25
N GLU A 132 -10.52 18.55 18.10
CA GLU A 132 -10.45 17.09 17.93
C GLU A 132 -9.03 16.63 17.63
N THR A 133 -8.02 17.49 17.75
CA THR A 133 -6.62 17.13 17.51
C THR A 133 -6.08 16.22 18.61
N LEU A 134 -5.29 15.21 18.20
CA LEU A 134 -4.58 14.31 19.10
C LEU A 134 -5.44 13.60 20.14
N GLN A 135 -6.72 13.37 19.84
CA GLN A 135 -7.60 12.60 20.71
C GLN A 135 -7.20 11.13 20.69
N GLY A 136 -7.24 10.48 21.87
CA GLY A 136 -6.98 9.06 22.02
C GLY A 136 -8.06 8.19 21.37
N PRO A 137 -7.81 6.88 21.26
CA PRO A 137 -8.80 5.92 20.78
C PRO A 137 -10.13 6.01 21.55
N SER A 138 -11.24 6.07 20.82
CA SER A 138 -12.59 6.21 21.35
C SER A 138 -13.59 5.44 20.50
N SER A 139 -14.86 5.37 20.93
CA SER A 139 -15.93 4.75 20.13
C SER A 139 -16.19 5.49 18.82
N ARG A 140 -15.86 6.78 18.74
CA ARG A 140 -15.98 7.61 17.53
C ARG A 140 -14.74 7.52 16.65
N HIS A 141 -13.55 7.49 17.24
CA HIS A 141 -12.26 7.40 16.58
C HIS A 141 -11.50 6.18 17.10
N TRP A 142 -11.62 5.03 16.42
CA TRP A 142 -11.09 3.75 16.89
C TRP A 142 -9.58 3.75 17.13
N PHE A 143 -8.84 4.49 16.32
CA PHE A 143 -7.39 4.70 16.46
C PHE A 143 -7.04 6.16 16.82
N GLY A 144 -7.99 6.91 17.38
CA GLY A 144 -7.79 8.31 17.73
C GLY A 144 -7.67 9.23 16.52
N THR A 145 -7.22 10.47 16.77
CA THR A 145 -7.06 11.49 15.73
C THR A 145 -5.61 11.98 15.64
N ASP A 146 -5.23 12.47 14.45
CA ASP A 146 -3.92 13.05 14.21
C ASP A 146 -3.84 14.53 14.65
N ARG A 147 -2.68 15.18 14.37
CA ARG A 147 -2.44 16.60 14.72
C ARG A 147 -3.39 17.57 14.02
N ASN A 148 -4.02 17.14 12.94
CA ASN A 148 -4.98 17.92 12.16
C ASN A 148 -6.43 17.51 12.47
N GLY A 149 -6.68 16.72 13.52
CA GLY A 149 -8.02 16.26 13.90
C GLY A 149 -8.60 15.20 12.95
N ARG A 150 -7.79 14.61 12.04
CA ARG A 150 -8.28 13.60 11.08
C ARG A 150 -8.30 12.23 11.74
N ASP A 151 -9.32 11.45 11.44
CA ASP A 151 -9.47 10.08 11.96
C ASP A 151 -8.34 9.15 11.47
N ALA A 152 -7.60 8.58 12.42
CA ALA A 152 -6.46 7.72 12.12
C ALA A 152 -6.87 6.37 11.50
N PHE A 153 -8.07 5.84 11.83
CA PHE A 153 -8.58 4.61 11.23
C PHE A 153 -8.98 4.83 9.77
N ALA A 154 -9.75 5.89 9.49
CA ALA A 154 -10.12 6.24 8.12
C ALA A 154 -8.85 6.44 7.25
N ARG A 155 -7.87 7.19 7.75
CA ARG A 155 -6.57 7.39 7.07
C ARG A 155 -5.86 6.08 6.80
N ALA A 156 -5.85 5.15 7.76
CA ALA A 156 -5.23 3.83 7.56
C ALA A 156 -5.95 3.03 6.47
N MET A 157 -7.28 3.06 6.41
CA MET A 157 -8.06 2.39 5.36
C MET A 157 -7.75 2.97 3.97
N PHE A 158 -7.70 4.29 3.83
CA PHE A 158 -7.33 4.93 2.57
C PHE A 158 -5.84 4.72 2.22
N SER A 159 -4.95 4.62 3.22
CA SER A 159 -3.54 4.28 2.99
C SER A 159 -3.35 2.86 2.44
N LEU A 160 -4.23 1.90 2.82
CA LEU A 160 -4.25 0.57 2.21
C LEU A 160 -4.51 0.63 0.70
N ARG A 161 -5.38 1.55 0.23
CA ARG A 161 -5.60 1.78 -1.21
C ARG A 161 -4.32 2.21 -1.91
N THR A 162 -3.63 3.20 -1.36
CA THR A 162 -2.35 3.70 -1.89
C THR A 162 -1.32 2.58 -2.00
N THR A 163 -1.11 1.85 -0.91
CA THR A 163 -0.17 0.71 -0.88
C THR A 163 -0.57 -0.40 -1.86
N LEU A 164 -1.88 -0.70 -1.99
CA LEU A 164 -2.39 -1.69 -2.95
C LEU A 164 -2.05 -1.28 -4.39
N ILE A 165 -2.39 -0.04 -4.78
CA ILE A 165 -2.14 0.45 -6.14
C ILE A 165 -0.64 0.38 -6.45
N ILE A 166 0.19 0.97 -5.59
CA ILE A 166 1.63 1.04 -5.81
C ILE A 166 2.25 -0.36 -5.84
N SER A 167 1.99 -1.20 -4.84
CA SER A 167 2.62 -2.52 -4.75
C SER A 167 2.23 -3.43 -5.91
N VAL A 168 0.95 -3.51 -6.24
CA VAL A 168 0.47 -4.39 -7.33
C VAL A 168 0.99 -3.93 -8.69
N ILE A 169 0.88 -2.63 -9.00
CA ILE A 169 1.34 -2.12 -10.29
C ILE A 169 2.86 -2.24 -10.42
N SER A 170 3.63 -1.90 -9.36
CA SER A 170 5.09 -2.04 -9.37
C SER A 170 5.54 -3.48 -9.56
N VAL A 171 4.90 -4.45 -8.89
CA VAL A 171 5.26 -5.87 -9.07
C VAL A 171 4.88 -6.36 -10.46
N LEU A 172 3.74 -5.95 -11.01
CA LEU A 172 3.38 -6.29 -12.38
C LEU A 172 4.40 -5.73 -13.39
N PHE A 173 4.77 -4.46 -13.26
CA PHE A 173 5.73 -3.84 -14.18
C PHE A 173 7.17 -4.32 -13.92
N GLY A 174 7.66 -4.20 -12.68
CA GLY A 174 9.05 -4.48 -12.33
C GLY A 174 9.37 -5.98 -12.33
N ASN A 175 8.55 -6.80 -11.68
CA ASN A 175 8.84 -8.23 -11.54
C ASN A 175 8.34 -9.03 -12.75
N LEU A 176 7.08 -8.84 -13.21
CA LEU A 176 6.50 -9.63 -14.29
C LEU A 176 7.02 -9.17 -15.66
N PHE A 177 6.86 -7.90 -16.04
CA PHE A 177 7.25 -7.46 -17.39
C PHE A 177 8.77 -7.34 -17.53
N LEU A 178 9.42 -6.57 -16.66
CA LEU A 178 10.86 -6.37 -16.77
C LEU A 178 11.64 -7.57 -16.23
N GLY A 179 11.42 -7.97 -15.00
CA GLY A 179 12.19 -9.04 -14.35
C GLY A 179 12.03 -10.37 -15.05
N LEU A 180 10.82 -10.91 -15.11
CA LEU A 180 10.56 -12.19 -15.77
C LEU A 180 10.77 -12.11 -17.28
N GLY A 181 10.25 -11.07 -17.95
CA GLY A 181 10.38 -10.91 -19.39
C GLY A 181 11.82 -10.84 -19.86
N LEU A 182 12.64 -9.97 -19.25
CA LEU A 182 14.06 -9.85 -19.57
C LEU A 182 14.87 -11.06 -19.12
N GLY A 183 14.54 -11.65 -17.96
CA GLY A 183 15.17 -12.87 -17.46
C GLY A 183 14.94 -14.08 -18.37
N LEU A 184 13.70 -14.29 -18.84
CA LEU A 184 13.34 -15.31 -19.83
C LEU A 184 14.13 -15.10 -21.14
N LEU A 185 14.13 -13.86 -21.63
CA LEU A 185 14.80 -13.52 -22.89
C LEU A 185 16.32 -13.72 -22.81
N ALA A 186 16.95 -13.24 -21.75
CA ALA A 186 18.38 -13.36 -21.50
C ALA A 186 18.80 -14.84 -21.36
N GLY A 187 18.11 -15.61 -20.53
CA GLY A 187 18.41 -17.02 -20.28
C GLY A 187 18.21 -17.91 -21.50
N TYR A 188 17.17 -17.64 -22.31
CA TYR A 188 16.88 -18.46 -23.49
C TYR A 188 17.77 -18.11 -24.69
N ARG A 189 17.89 -16.81 -25.06
CA ARG A 189 18.71 -16.42 -26.23
C ARG A 189 20.20 -16.48 -25.97
N GLY A 190 20.64 -16.16 -24.75
CA GLY A 190 22.06 -16.09 -24.44
C GLY A 190 22.82 -15.03 -25.27
N GLY A 191 24.11 -15.19 -25.41
CA GLY A 191 24.99 -14.36 -26.26
C GLY A 191 24.96 -12.87 -25.89
N LEU A 192 24.89 -11.99 -26.89
CA LEU A 192 24.90 -10.53 -26.70
C LEU A 192 23.67 -10.03 -25.95
N VAL A 193 22.51 -10.63 -26.18
CA VAL A 193 21.24 -10.22 -25.48
C VAL A 193 21.38 -10.44 -23.99
N ASP A 194 21.87 -11.59 -23.59
CA ASP A 194 22.15 -11.92 -22.19
C ASP A 194 23.18 -10.96 -21.58
N GLN A 195 24.29 -10.75 -22.27
CA GLN A 195 25.36 -9.87 -21.79
C GLN A 195 24.89 -8.44 -21.57
N ILE A 196 24.11 -7.87 -22.49
CA ILE A 196 23.60 -6.50 -22.37
C ILE A 196 22.63 -6.39 -21.19
N ILE A 197 21.62 -7.28 -21.11
CA ILE A 197 20.63 -7.26 -20.05
C ILE A 197 21.29 -7.42 -18.68
N MET A 198 22.18 -8.40 -18.54
CA MET A 198 22.86 -8.64 -17.27
C MET A 198 23.82 -7.51 -16.91
N ARG A 199 24.52 -6.89 -17.89
CA ARG A 199 25.42 -5.77 -17.60
C ARG A 199 24.66 -4.54 -17.08
N ILE A 200 23.51 -4.23 -17.67
CA ILE A 200 22.65 -3.14 -17.15
C ILE A 200 22.19 -3.51 -15.73
N GLY A 201 21.73 -4.73 -15.52
CA GLY A 201 21.33 -5.21 -14.19
C GLY A 201 22.47 -5.16 -13.17
N ASP A 202 23.71 -5.51 -13.57
CA ASP A 202 24.89 -5.45 -12.70
C ASP A 202 25.21 -4.03 -12.24
N VAL A 203 25.11 -3.06 -13.14
CA VAL A 203 25.30 -1.64 -12.81
C VAL A 203 24.25 -1.17 -11.81
N MET A 204 22.98 -1.57 -12.01
CA MET A 204 21.90 -1.19 -11.08
C MET A 204 22.07 -1.84 -9.70
N LEU A 205 22.46 -3.12 -9.65
CA LEU A 205 22.66 -3.83 -8.39
C LEU A 205 23.95 -3.45 -7.66
N ALA A 206 24.88 -2.76 -8.32
CA ALA A 206 26.08 -2.22 -7.67
C ALA A 206 25.75 -1.04 -6.75
N MET A 207 24.61 -0.37 -6.94
CA MET A 207 24.14 0.73 -6.11
C MET A 207 23.26 0.21 -4.95
N PRO A 208 23.39 0.76 -3.72
CA PRO A 208 22.45 0.43 -2.67
C PRO A 208 21.01 0.79 -3.09
N GLY A 209 20.11 -0.21 -3.16
CA GLY A 209 18.79 -0.06 -3.77
C GLY A 209 17.97 1.11 -3.20
N LEU A 210 17.96 1.30 -1.88
CA LEU A 210 17.24 2.42 -1.25
C LEU A 210 17.81 3.79 -1.66
N LEU A 211 19.14 3.94 -1.68
CA LEU A 211 19.78 5.19 -2.11
C LEU A 211 19.46 5.47 -3.60
N PHE A 212 19.45 4.43 -4.42
CA PHE A 212 19.12 4.57 -5.84
C PHE A 212 17.66 5.00 -6.04
N LEU A 213 16.71 4.43 -5.27
CA LEU A 213 15.31 4.87 -5.26
C LEU A 213 15.19 6.34 -4.86
N ILE A 214 15.86 6.76 -3.79
CA ILE A 214 15.86 8.16 -3.32
C ILE A 214 16.33 9.10 -4.44
N VAL A 215 17.44 8.76 -5.08
CA VAL A 215 18.02 9.59 -6.16
C VAL A 215 17.05 9.67 -7.35
N ILE A 216 16.46 8.54 -7.79
CA ILE A 216 15.51 8.55 -8.90
C ILE A 216 14.32 9.46 -8.58
N VAL A 217 13.67 9.27 -7.44
CA VAL A 217 12.49 10.05 -7.08
C VAL A 217 12.85 11.53 -6.92
N ALA A 218 13.95 11.86 -6.24
CA ALA A 218 14.36 13.25 -6.03
C ALA A 218 14.73 13.97 -7.34
N VAL A 219 15.39 13.28 -8.27
CA VAL A 219 15.82 13.88 -9.54
C VAL A 219 14.66 14.06 -10.51
N PHE A 220 13.74 13.10 -10.55
CA PHE A 220 12.67 13.11 -11.54
C PHE A 220 11.37 13.80 -11.08
N ARG A 221 11.22 14.10 -9.79
CA ARG A 221 9.97 14.65 -9.23
C ARG A 221 9.46 15.88 -9.96
N ASP A 222 10.29 16.90 -10.10
CA ASP A 222 9.87 18.19 -10.71
C ASP A 222 9.47 18.04 -12.18
N GLN A 223 10.27 17.29 -12.96
CA GLN A 223 9.95 17.01 -14.36
C GLN A 223 8.69 16.16 -14.50
N TRP A 224 8.47 15.23 -13.54
CA TRP A 224 7.31 14.36 -13.53
C TRP A 224 6.03 15.14 -13.29
N GLU A 225 6.03 16.01 -12.28
CA GLU A 225 4.91 16.91 -11.98
C GLU A 225 4.60 17.84 -13.16
N GLU A 226 5.62 18.40 -13.81
CA GLU A 226 5.45 19.23 -14.99
C GLU A 226 4.81 18.46 -16.17
N TRP A 227 5.20 17.21 -16.39
CA TRP A 227 4.58 16.35 -17.39
C TRP A 227 3.10 16.08 -17.08
N PHE A 228 2.77 15.79 -15.83
CA PHE A 228 1.38 15.57 -15.43
C PHE A 228 0.54 16.83 -15.55
N ARG A 229 1.06 18.00 -15.21
CA ARG A 229 0.39 19.29 -15.45
C ARG A 229 0.13 19.50 -16.94
N THR A 230 1.11 19.24 -17.79
CA THR A 230 0.95 19.34 -19.25
C THR A 230 -0.15 18.39 -19.76
N ILE A 231 -0.24 17.18 -19.21
CA ILE A 231 -1.30 16.20 -19.55
C ILE A 231 -2.67 16.72 -19.08
N GLU A 232 -2.77 17.25 -17.85
CA GLU A 232 -4.00 17.85 -17.33
C GLU A 232 -4.49 19.01 -18.21
N ASP A 233 -3.60 19.92 -18.57
CA ASP A 233 -3.91 21.06 -19.45
C ASP A 233 -4.36 20.61 -20.84
N ALA A 234 -3.73 19.58 -21.39
CA ALA A 234 -4.06 19.07 -22.73
C ALA A 234 -5.36 18.26 -22.78
N THR A 235 -5.71 17.55 -21.68
CA THR A 235 -6.85 16.62 -21.64
C THR A 235 -8.05 17.15 -20.87
N GLY A 236 -7.89 18.21 -20.07
CA GLY A 236 -8.90 18.73 -19.16
C GLY A 236 -9.17 17.85 -17.93
N MET A 237 -8.31 16.86 -17.68
CA MET A 237 -8.43 15.92 -16.54
C MET A 237 -7.79 16.48 -15.26
N GLY A 238 -8.27 17.60 -14.73
CA GLY A 238 -7.71 18.30 -13.55
C GLY A 238 -7.76 17.54 -12.21
N TRP A 239 -7.94 16.23 -12.25
CA TRP A 239 -7.99 15.37 -11.07
C TRP A 239 -6.72 14.51 -10.87
N LEU A 240 -5.83 14.44 -11.87
CA LEU A 240 -4.67 13.54 -11.83
C LEU A 240 -3.72 13.89 -10.68
N ILE A 241 -3.30 15.16 -10.60
CA ILE A 241 -2.43 15.66 -9.53
C ILE A 241 -3.22 15.75 -8.21
N ALA A 242 -4.47 16.22 -8.27
CA ALA A 242 -5.30 16.36 -7.08
C ALA A 242 -5.53 15.02 -6.34
N GLN A 243 -5.53 13.90 -7.04
CA GLN A 243 -5.62 12.55 -6.46
C GLN A 243 -4.27 11.86 -6.25
N GLY A 244 -3.15 12.53 -6.50
CA GLY A 244 -1.80 12.00 -6.31
C GLY A 244 -1.40 10.91 -7.31
N VAL A 245 -2.00 10.89 -8.52
CA VAL A 245 -1.68 9.90 -9.55
C VAL A 245 -0.25 10.06 -10.03
N ASP A 246 0.24 11.28 -10.11
CA ASP A 246 1.63 11.63 -10.42
C ASP A 246 2.60 10.98 -9.44
N ASP A 247 2.37 11.10 -8.13
CA ASP A 247 3.17 10.46 -7.09
C ASP A 247 3.12 8.92 -7.22
N TYR A 248 1.93 8.34 -7.46
CA TYR A 248 1.80 6.89 -7.64
C TYR A 248 2.63 6.39 -8.82
N VAL A 249 2.53 7.06 -9.97
CA VAL A 249 3.25 6.65 -11.19
C VAL A 249 4.75 6.84 -11.02
N LEU A 250 5.21 7.90 -10.35
CA LEU A 250 6.62 8.13 -10.07
C LEU A 250 7.20 7.02 -9.17
N ILE A 251 6.51 6.65 -8.09
CA ILE A 251 6.97 5.59 -7.17
C ILE A 251 6.94 4.22 -7.87
N VAL A 252 5.89 3.93 -8.64
CA VAL A 252 5.80 2.71 -9.45
C VAL A 252 6.96 2.63 -10.45
N PHE A 253 7.27 3.73 -11.13
CA PHE A 253 8.40 3.79 -12.07
C PHE A 253 9.73 3.54 -11.36
N ALA A 254 10.00 4.24 -10.25
CA ALA A 254 11.25 4.12 -9.50
C ALA A 254 11.44 2.70 -8.95
N THR A 255 10.43 2.14 -8.27
CA THR A 255 10.50 0.80 -7.69
C THR A 255 10.59 -0.30 -8.74
N SER A 256 9.91 -0.15 -9.88
CA SER A 256 10.00 -1.07 -11.01
C SER A 256 11.39 -1.04 -11.65
N LEU A 257 11.94 0.17 -11.82
CA LEU A 257 13.27 0.37 -12.42
C LEU A 257 14.40 -0.21 -11.56
N VAL A 258 14.26 -0.19 -10.24
CA VAL A 258 15.26 -0.77 -9.32
C VAL A 258 15.06 -2.27 -9.13
N GLY A 259 13.82 -2.72 -9.00
CA GLY A 259 13.48 -4.10 -8.61
C GLY A 259 13.70 -5.16 -9.69
N TRP A 260 13.66 -4.80 -10.99
CA TRP A 260 13.69 -5.77 -12.07
C TRP A 260 15.02 -6.55 -12.18
N ALA A 261 16.16 -5.92 -11.85
CA ALA A 261 17.48 -6.51 -12.12
C ALA A 261 17.75 -7.79 -11.32
N GLY A 262 17.38 -7.80 -10.03
CA GLY A 262 17.46 -8.98 -9.17
C GLY A 262 16.55 -10.10 -9.66
N SER A 263 15.30 -9.77 -9.97
CA SER A 263 14.31 -10.70 -10.51
C SER A 263 14.74 -11.29 -11.85
N ALA A 264 15.24 -10.46 -12.77
CA ALA A 264 15.73 -10.92 -14.09
C ALA A 264 16.90 -11.91 -13.95
N ARG A 265 17.84 -11.63 -13.06
CA ARG A 265 18.98 -12.54 -12.79
C ARG A 265 18.50 -13.87 -12.23
N PHE A 266 17.56 -13.85 -11.30
CA PHE A 266 16.98 -15.05 -10.72
C PHE A 266 16.27 -15.91 -11.77
N TYR A 267 15.37 -15.31 -12.58
CA TYR A 267 14.64 -16.05 -13.61
C TYR A 267 15.54 -16.52 -14.75
N ARG A 268 16.57 -15.74 -15.12
CA ARG A 268 17.58 -16.19 -16.07
C ARG A 268 18.26 -17.49 -15.62
N ALA A 269 18.63 -17.59 -14.34
CA ALA A 269 19.24 -18.80 -13.80
C ALA A 269 18.30 -20.01 -13.92
N GLN A 270 17.00 -19.84 -13.66
CA GLN A 270 16.00 -20.89 -13.81
C GLN A 270 15.82 -21.30 -15.28
N VAL A 271 15.84 -20.33 -16.21
CA VAL A 271 15.74 -20.60 -17.65
C VAL A 271 16.95 -21.41 -18.14
N LEU A 272 18.16 -21.04 -17.71
CA LEU A 272 19.37 -21.77 -18.08
C LEU A 272 19.31 -23.25 -17.65
N ALA A 273 18.72 -23.53 -16.49
CA ALA A 273 18.55 -24.90 -16.02
C ALA A 273 17.48 -25.69 -16.80
N LEU A 274 16.45 -25.00 -17.32
CA LEU A 274 15.34 -25.64 -18.01
C LEU A 274 15.51 -25.77 -19.52
N ARG A 275 16.25 -24.86 -20.17
CA ARG A 275 16.36 -24.79 -21.64
C ARG A 275 16.98 -26.04 -22.27
N GLU A 276 17.77 -26.77 -21.50
CA GLU A 276 18.44 -28.00 -21.96
C GLU A 276 17.59 -29.26 -21.74
N SER A 277 16.34 -29.10 -21.26
CA SER A 277 15.44 -30.23 -21.07
C SER A 277 14.85 -30.74 -22.39
N ASP A 278 14.63 -32.07 -22.45
CA ASP A 278 14.17 -32.77 -23.66
C ASP A 278 12.90 -32.18 -24.28
N TYR A 279 11.97 -31.72 -23.48
CA TYR A 279 10.72 -31.15 -23.98
C TYR A 279 10.90 -29.77 -24.65
N ILE A 280 11.89 -29.00 -24.24
CA ILE A 280 12.26 -27.72 -24.89
C ILE A 280 12.96 -28.03 -26.23
N LEU A 281 13.93 -28.94 -26.22
CA LEU A 281 14.66 -29.36 -27.43
C LEU A 281 13.69 -29.97 -28.46
N ALA A 282 12.74 -30.78 -28.02
CA ALA A 282 11.69 -31.32 -28.90
C ALA A 282 10.83 -30.20 -29.50
N ALA A 283 10.40 -29.19 -28.70
CA ALA A 283 9.64 -28.03 -29.19
C ALA A 283 10.44 -27.25 -30.26
N GLU A 284 11.72 -27.05 -30.06
CA GLU A 284 12.58 -26.38 -31.04
C GLU A 284 12.77 -27.19 -32.32
N THR A 285 12.95 -28.51 -32.20
CA THR A 285 13.12 -29.42 -33.35
C THR A 285 11.89 -29.41 -34.28
N ILE A 286 10.70 -29.29 -33.73
CA ILE A 286 9.45 -29.15 -34.52
C ILE A 286 9.18 -27.71 -35.00
N GLY A 287 10.15 -26.78 -34.81
CA GLY A 287 10.10 -25.42 -35.34
C GLY A 287 9.29 -24.44 -34.51
N ALA A 288 9.15 -24.60 -33.19
CA ALA A 288 8.48 -23.65 -32.34
C ALA A 288 9.24 -22.31 -32.32
N ARG A 289 8.52 -21.19 -32.54
CA ARG A 289 9.07 -19.84 -32.49
C ARG A 289 9.44 -19.45 -31.06
N THR A 290 10.48 -18.63 -30.87
CA THR A 290 10.94 -18.13 -29.56
C THR A 290 9.81 -17.69 -28.62
N PRO A 291 8.85 -16.83 -28.98
CA PRO A 291 7.78 -16.43 -28.05
C PRO A 291 6.92 -17.61 -27.56
N ARG A 292 6.69 -18.63 -28.43
CA ARG A 292 5.95 -19.83 -28.07
C ARG A 292 6.74 -20.67 -27.06
N VAL A 293 8.07 -20.82 -27.26
CA VAL A 293 8.93 -21.56 -26.31
C VAL A 293 8.95 -20.85 -24.96
N LEU A 294 9.12 -19.52 -24.93
CA LEU A 294 9.15 -18.74 -23.70
C LEU A 294 7.85 -18.85 -22.91
N ILE A 295 6.70 -18.58 -23.54
CA ILE A 295 5.41 -18.45 -22.85
C ILE A 295 4.78 -19.82 -22.57
N ARG A 296 4.85 -20.77 -23.51
CA ARG A 296 4.13 -22.04 -23.42
C ARG A 296 4.93 -23.18 -22.80
N HIS A 297 6.26 -23.10 -22.85
CA HIS A 297 7.12 -24.18 -22.37
C HIS A 297 7.98 -23.78 -21.17
N LEU A 298 8.68 -22.64 -21.22
CA LEU A 298 9.56 -22.20 -20.13
C LEU A 298 8.79 -21.53 -18.98
N PHE A 299 7.89 -20.59 -19.27
CA PHE A 299 7.14 -19.87 -18.23
C PHE A 299 6.38 -20.80 -17.27
N PRO A 300 5.65 -21.85 -17.72
CA PRO A 300 4.98 -22.75 -16.79
C PRO A 300 5.95 -23.49 -15.84
N GLY A 301 7.17 -23.77 -16.29
CA GLY A 301 8.20 -24.39 -15.45
C GLY A 301 8.78 -23.45 -14.38
N ILE A 302 8.77 -22.15 -14.65
CA ILE A 302 9.29 -21.11 -13.74
C ILE A 302 8.18 -20.54 -12.83
N LEU A 303 6.93 -20.72 -13.22
CA LEU A 303 5.77 -20.12 -12.55
C LEU A 303 5.69 -20.38 -11.02
N PRO A 304 6.07 -21.55 -10.48
CA PRO A 304 6.16 -21.72 -9.03
C PRO A 304 7.07 -20.68 -8.37
N TRP A 305 8.25 -20.48 -8.91
CA TRP A 305 9.22 -19.52 -8.41
C TRP A 305 8.76 -18.08 -8.60
N PHE A 306 8.05 -17.82 -9.71
CA PHE A 306 7.43 -16.51 -9.95
C PHE A 306 6.40 -16.17 -8.90
N ILE A 307 5.50 -17.09 -8.53
CA ILE A 307 4.45 -16.83 -7.53
C ILE A 307 5.06 -16.51 -6.16
N VAL A 308 6.11 -17.26 -5.75
CA VAL A 308 6.82 -17.00 -4.49
C VAL A 308 7.46 -15.61 -4.52
N GLY A 309 8.24 -15.30 -5.57
CA GLY A 309 8.88 -14.00 -5.74
C GLY A 309 7.88 -12.85 -5.82
N PHE A 310 6.77 -13.04 -6.52
CA PHE A 310 5.68 -12.07 -6.62
C PHE A 310 5.08 -11.73 -5.25
N SER A 311 4.79 -12.75 -4.43
CA SER A 311 4.25 -12.54 -3.07
C SER A 311 5.22 -11.76 -2.19
N ALA A 312 6.51 -12.13 -2.19
CA ALA A 312 7.53 -11.44 -1.40
C ALA A 312 7.70 -9.97 -1.84
N SER A 313 7.75 -9.73 -3.15
CA SER A 313 7.93 -8.38 -3.71
C SER A 313 6.80 -7.42 -3.36
N LEU A 314 5.56 -7.89 -3.17
CA LEU A 314 4.45 -7.04 -2.74
C LEU A 314 4.72 -6.41 -1.38
N GLY A 315 5.22 -7.19 -0.41
CA GLY A 315 5.58 -6.68 0.92
C GLY A 315 6.79 -5.74 0.89
N GLU A 316 7.81 -6.06 0.08
CA GLU A 316 9.01 -5.23 -0.08
C GLU A 316 8.67 -3.85 -0.65
N ILE A 317 7.84 -3.78 -1.70
CA ILE A 317 7.44 -2.53 -2.33
C ILE A 317 6.57 -1.70 -1.40
N ALA A 318 5.64 -2.33 -0.65
CA ALA A 318 4.86 -1.65 0.37
C ALA A 318 5.77 -0.98 1.43
N GLY A 319 6.81 -1.69 1.88
CA GLY A 319 7.81 -1.12 2.79
C GLY A 319 8.63 0.01 2.17
N ALA A 320 9.04 -0.13 0.91
CA ALA A 320 9.80 0.89 0.19
C ALA A 320 9.00 2.19 0.02
N GLU A 321 7.71 2.12 -0.33
CA GLU A 321 6.80 3.27 -0.41
C GLU A 321 6.77 4.03 0.92
N VAL A 322 6.57 3.31 2.03
CA VAL A 322 6.51 3.92 3.37
C VAL A 322 7.81 4.64 3.72
N VAL A 323 8.96 4.03 3.43
CA VAL A 323 10.27 4.65 3.70
C VAL A 323 10.49 5.90 2.85
N LEU A 324 10.19 5.85 1.54
CA LEU A 324 10.31 7.00 0.64
C LEU A 324 9.41 8.15 1.10
N THR A 325 8.16 7.86 1.46
CA THR A 325 7.19 8.85 1.92
C THR A 325 7.58 9.42 3.27
N TRP A 326 8.05 8.59 4.21
CA TRP A 326 8.55 9.04 5.50
C TRP A 326 9.78 9.97 5.38
N LEU A 327 10.62 9.76 4.37
CA LEU A 327 11.74 10.64 4.03
C LEU A 327 11.32 11.94 3.33
N GLY A 328 10.01 12.14 3.07
CA GLY A 328 9.47 13.33 2.42
C GLY A 328 9.63 13.37 0.89
N ILE A 329 10.01 12.25 0.26
CA ILE A 329 10.22 12.14 -1.17
C ILE A 329 9.23 11.20 -1.86
N GLY A 330 8.31 10.60 -1.10
CA GLY A 330 7.26 9.70 -1.61
C GLY A 330 5.95 10.43 -1.93
N ILE A 331 4.85 9.86 -1.41
CA ILE A 331 3.50 10.43 -1.55
C ILE A 331 3.41 11.77 -0.81
N THR A 332 2.77 12.74 -1.47
CA THR A 332 2.55 14.07 -0.87
C THR A 332 1.12 14.24 -0.34
N PRO A 333 0.94 15.04 0.75
CA PRO A 333 -0.40 15.42 1.18
C PRO A 333 -1.14 16.18 0.03
N PRO A 334 -2.46 16.03 -0.11
CA PRO A 334 -3.41 15.44 0.86
C PRO A 334 -3.57 13.93 0.78
N THR A 335 -2.96 13.24 -0.17
CA THR A 335 -3.14 11.81 -0.43
C THR A 335 -2.76 10.97 0.80
N PRO A 336 -3.64 10.10 1.32
CA PRO A 336 -3.32 9.27 2.47
C PRO A 336 -2.28 8.20 2.12
N SER A 337 -1.28 8.04 3.01
CA SER A 337 -0.26 7.00 2.93
C SER A 337 0.21 6.62 4.33
N PHE A 338 0.62 5.38 4.53
CA PHE A 338 1.22 4.96 5.79
C PHE A 338 2.52 5.72 6.10
N GLY A 339 3.30 6.08 5.08
CA GLY A 339 4.50 6.89 5.24
C GLY A 339 4.21 8.27 5.85
N ILE A 340 3.18 8.96 5.34
CA ILE A 340 2.72 10.24 5.91
C ILE A 340 2.19 10.06 7.35
N MET A 341 1.49 8.96 7.64
CA MET A 341 1.03 8.69 9.00
C MET A 341 2.21 8.51 9.97
N VAL A 342 3.26 7.79 9.56
CA VAL A 342 4.50 7.60 10.33
C VAL A 342 5.27 8.92 10.48
N GLU A 343 5.35 9.73 9.43
CA GLU A 343 5.96 11.06 9.46
C GLU A 343 5.26 11.97 10.47
N ASN A 344 3.92 12.04 10.43
CA ASN A 344 3.11 12.82 11.37
C ASN A 344 3.20 12.32 12.82
N ALA A 345 3.43 11.03 13.04
CA ALA A 345 3.68 10.44 14.34
C ALA A 345 5.11 10.72 14.86
N GLY A 346 5.97 11.31 14.02
CA GLY A 346 7.40 11.45 14.27
C GLY A 346 7.77 12.22 15.54
N GLY A 347 8.86 11.75 16.15
CA GLY A 347 9.48 12.34 17.33
C GLY A 347 9.17 11.58 18.61
N ARG A 348 10.20 11.49 19.48
CA ARG A 348 10.12 10.76 20.76
C ARG A 348 8.98 11.26 21.66
N THR A 349 8.79 12.56 21.73
CA THR A 349 7.76 13.18 22.56
C THR A 349 6.36 12.83 22.07
N THR A 350 6.12 12.88 20.75
CA THR A 350 4.84 12.51 20.16
C THR A 350 4.52 11.05 20.42
N PHE A 351 5.51 10.14 20.25
CA PHE A 351 5.32 8.73 20.53
C PHE A 351 4.97 8.44 21.99
N LEU A 352 5.62 9.12 22.92
CA LEU A 352 5.37 8.91 24.36
C LEU A 352 3.99 9.42 24.80
N LEU A 353 3.53 10.53 24.22
CA LEU A 353 2.25 11.14 24.58
C LEU A 353 1.07 10.59 23.78
N TYR A 354 1.29 10.24 22.50
CA TYR A 354 0.28 9.84 21.53
C TYR A 354 0.66 8.56 20.78
N PRO A 355 0.86 7.44 21.48
CA PRO A 355 1.40 6.21 20.88
C PRO A 355 0.52 5.63 19.76
N TRP A 356 -0.77 5.88 19.77
CA TRP A 356 -1.70 5.40 18.75
C TRP A 356 -1.39 5.92 17.34
N LEU A 357 -0.79 7.11 17.22
CA LEU A 357 -0.43 7.69 15.92
C LEU A 357 0.57 6.82 15.16
N LEU A 358 1.51 6.18 15.86
CA LEU A 358 2.48 5.27 15.27
C LEU A 358 1.97 3.83 15.25
N LEU A 359 1.28 3.38 16.30
CA LEU A 359 0.80 2.01 16.40
C LEU A 359 -0.25 1.66 15.35
N ALA A 360 -1.11 2.62 14.96
CA ALA A 360 -2.12 2.40 13.93
C ALA A 360 -1.50 2.02 12.56
N PRO A 361 -0.65 2.85 11.92
CA PRO A 361 -0.01 2.47 10.65
C PRO A 361 0.90 1.26 10.78
N PHE A 362 1.62 1.12 11.91
CA PHE A 362 2.52 -0.01 12.16
C PHE A 362 1.78 -1.35 12.18
N PHE A 363 0.62 -1.41 12.82
CA PHE A 363 -0.19 -2.63 12.89
C PHE A 363 -0.60 -3.13 11.49
N PHE A 364 -1.11 -2.23 10.63
CA PHE A 364 -1.52 -2.60 9.28
C PHE A 364 -0.34 -3.01 8.39
N LEU A 365 0.76 -2.28 8.47
CA LEU A 365 1.98 -2.60 7.72
C LEU A 365 2.58 -3.94 8.16
N LEU A 366 2.70 -4.16 9.46
CA LEU A 366 3.21 -5.42 10.01
C LEU A 366 2.34 -6.60 9.57
N ALA A 367 1.01 -6.47 9.70
CA ALA A 367 0.08 -7.50 9.29
C ALA A 367 0.19 -7.82 7.78
N LEU A 368 0.30 -6.78 6.94
CA LEU A 368 0.44 -6.92 5.49
C LEU A 368 1.75 -7.59 5.10
N MET A 369 2.88 -7.09 5.62
CA MET A 369 4.20 -7.62 5.30
C MET A 369 4.36 -9.07 5.80
N LEU A 370 3.91 -9.39 7.02
CA LEU A 370 3.94 -10.75 7.54
C LEU A 370 3.05 -11.69 6.71
N ALA A 371 1.85 -11.23 6.32
CA ALA A 371 0.95 -12.05 5.52
C ALA A 371 1.57 -12.41 4.15
N PHE A 372 2.22 -11.47 3.47
CA PHE A 372 2.89 -11.75 2.19
C PHE A 372 4.10 -12.65 2.34
N ASN A 373 4.97 -12.41 3.32
CA ASN A 373 6.16 -13.23 3.55
C ASN A 373 5.78 -14.68 3.93
N LEU A 374 4.89 -14.85 4.90
CA LEU A 374 4.43 -16.17 5.32
C LEU A 374 3.64 -16.91 4.23
N LEU A 375 2.90 -16.18 3.39
CA LEU A 375 2.24 -16.77 2.23
C LEU A 375 3.27 -17.25 1.21
N GLY A 376 4.30 -16.45 0.91
CA GLY A 376 5.41 -16.84 0.05
C GLY A 376 6.11 -18.11 0.53
N ASP A 377 6.42 -18.19 1.82
CA ASP A 377 7.01 -19.39 2.45
C ASP A 377 6.08 -20.60 2.35
N ALA A 378 4.80 -20.41 2.61
CA ALA A 378 3.82 -21.50 2.54
C ALA A 378 3.66 -22.04 1.11
N ILE A 379 3.74 -21.17 0.10
CA ILE A 379 3.71 -21.53 -1.32
C ILE A 379 4.99 -22.29 -1.69
N ASN A 380 6.14 -21.77 -1.29
CA ASN A 380 7.43 -22.41 -1.54
C ASN A 380 7.48 -23.84 -0.99
N ASP A 381 7.01 -24.06 0.23
CA ASP A 381 6.92 -25.37 0.86
C ASP A 381 6.01 -26.37 0.11
N VAL A 382 4.95 -25.88 -0.53
CA VAL A 382 4.04 -26.73 -1.34
C VAL A 382 4.67 -27.09 -2.67
N LEU A 383 5.38 -26.14 -3.28
CA LEU A 383 5.96 -26.30 -4.61
C LEU A 383 7.30 -27.07 -4.57
N ASN A 384 8.04 -27.01 -3.45
CA ASN A 384 9.31 -27.68 -3.22
C ASN A 384 9.26 -28.71 -2.06
N PRO A 385 8.54 -29.82 -2.19
CA PRO A 385 8.40 -30.79 -1.08
C PRO A 385 9.69 -31.54 -0.73
N ARG A 386 10.76 -31.40 -1.52
CA ARG A 386 12.04 -32.08 -1.31
C ARG A 386 13.04 -31.29 -0.45
N GLY A 387 12.69 -30.12 0.02
CA GLY A 387 13.54 -29.27 0.87
C GLY A 387 13.42 -29.55 2.38
N ARG A 388 12.84 -30.70 2.77
CA ARG A 388 12.78 -31.17 4.18
C ARG A 388 13.73 -32.29 4.43
#